data_d1fdf08a54ab20355273440b932d9181
#
_entry.id   d1fdf08a54ab20355273440b932d9181
#
_cell.length_a   1.000
_cell.length_b   1.000
_cell.length_c   1.000
_cell.angle_alpha   90.00
_cell.angle_beta   90.00
_cell.angle_gamma   90.00
#
_symmetry.space_group_name_H-M   'P 1'
#
loop_
_entity.id
_entity.type
_entity.pdbx_description
1 polymer ?
#
loop_
_entity_poly.entity_id
_entity_poly.type
_entity_poly.pdbx_seq_one_letter_code
_entity_poly.pdbx_strand_id
1 'polypeptide(L)'
;MAATDKSKGVKGISAFIVERGFKGLSVGRNELKMGMRGCNTAPVSFVDCEVPAENMLGPEGMGFVQALKTLTQGRVTLASRCIGMMDKLIAKSAEHMKLRSQGGHKLAEYQGLQWMLADMAVQRDAARLLTYRGIETLMRGERGSLEAAMAKLSATEALGRVVDAAVQIHGGMGYMREAGIETVFRDARVTRIYEGTSEIQRNIIARELLKDI
;
A
#
# COMPACT_ATOMS: atom_id res chain seq x y z
N MET A 1 -11.09 -5.98 17.01
CA MET A 1 -11.48 -4.90 17.92
C MET A 1 -12.95 -5.04 18.26
N ALA A 2 -13.34 -4.74 19.51
CA ALA A 2 -14.72 -4.84 19.99
C ALA A 2 -15.07 -3.61 20.84
N ALA A 3 -16.36 -3.24 20.88
CA ALA A 3 -16.84 -2.21 21.78
C ALA A 3 -17.04 -2.82 23.18
N THR A 4 -16.19 -2.47 24.12
CA THR A 4 -16.31 -2.85 25.53
C THR A 4 -17.21 -1.92 26.31
N ASP A 5 -17.33 -0.66 25.85
CA ASP A 5 -18.26 0.32 26.37
C ASP A 5 -18.88 1.15 25.23
N LYS A 6 -20.10 0.78 24.83
CA LYS A 6 -20.82 1.46 23.73
C LYS A 6 -21.15 2.92 24.03
N SER A 7 -21.26 3.30 25.32
CA SER A 7 -21.61 4.67 25.72
C SER A 7 -20.50 5.67 25.42
N LYS A 8 -19.25 5.22 25.33
CA LYS A 8 -18.05 6.04 25.09
C LYS A 8 -17.66 6.20 23.62
N GLY A 9 -18.46 5.66 22.66
CA GLY A 9 -18.16 5.73 21.25
C GLY A 9 -16.76 5.15 20.93
N VAL A 10 -15.92 5.89 20.21
CA VAL A 10 -14.56 5.42 19.84
C VAL A 10 -13.64 5.18 21.03
N LYS A 11 -13.88 5.85 22.18
CA LYS A 11 -13.13 5.64 23.41
C LYS A 11 -13.55 4.38 24.18
N GLY A 12 -14.61 3.71 23.75
CA GLY A 12 -15.07 2.44 24.29
C GLY A 12 -14.68 1.24 23.43
N ILE A 13 -13.75 1.39 22.48
CA ILE A 13 -13.27 0.32 21.61
C ILE A 13 -11.95 -0.21 22.15
N SER A 14 -11.89 -1.53 22.41
CA SER A 14 -10.69 -2.25 22.86
C SER A 14 -10.21 -3.24 21.80
N ALA A 15 -8.94 -3.56 21.80
CA ALA A 15 -8.33 -4.55 20.92
C ALA A 15 -8.12 -5.87 21.66
N PHE A 16 -8.32 -6.99 20.97
CA PHE A 16 -8.13 -8.33 21.54
C PHE A 16 -7.38 -9.21 20.56
N ILE A 17 -6.56 -10.12 21.11
CA ILE A 17 -5.98 -11.22 20.35
C ILE A 17 -7.01 -12.36 20.39
N VAL A 18 -7.42 -12.82 19.21
CA VAL A 18 -8.35 -13.94 19.07
C VAL A 18 -7.66 -15.06 18.29
N GLU A 19 -7.53 -16.21 18.94
CA GLU A 19 -6.86 -17.36 18.36
C GLU A 19 -7.79 -18.15 17.43
N ARG A 20 -7.22 -18.78 16.43
CA ARG A 20 -7.97 -19.50 15.39
C ARG A 20 -8.90 -20.60 15.93
N GLY A 21 -8.57 -21.19 17.08
CA GLY A 21 -9.33 -22.27 17.71
C GLY A 21 -10.48 -21.81 18.60
N PHE A 22 -10.71 -20.51 18.77
CA PHE A 22 -11.78 -20.03 19.65
C PHE A 22 -13.16 -20.39 19.11
N LYS A 23 -14.00 -20.91 20.01
CA LYS A 23 -15.40 -21.22 19.70
C LYS A 23 -16.12 -19.95 19.25
N GLY A 24 -16.93 -20.05 18.21
CA GLY A 24 -17.65 -18.90 17.67
C GLY A 24 -16.86 -18.07 16.63
N LEU A 25 -15.56 -18.31 16.45
CA LEU A 25 -14.79 -17.77 15.34
C LEU A 25 -14.97 -18.64 14.10
N SER A 26 -15.30 -18.04 12.98
CA SER A 26 -15.31 -18.71 11.69
C SER A 26 -14.67 -17.85 10.59
N VAL A 27 -14.00 -18.53 9.65
CA VAL A 27 -13.38 -17.91 8.48
C VAL A 27 -14.07 -18.44 7.24
N GLY A 28 -14.59 -17.55 6.43
CA GLY A 28 -15.31 -17.89 5.21
C GLY A 28 -14.39 -18.30 4.06
N ARG A 29 -14.98 -18.42 2.87
CA ARG A 29 -14.27 -18.74 1.64
C ARG A 29 -13.30 -17.61 1.24
N ASN A 30 -12.13 -17.99 0.72
CA ASN A 30 -11.21 -17.03 0.13
C ASN A 30 -11.81 -16.34 -1.09
N GLU A 31 -11.70 -15.02 -1.11
CA GLU A 31 -12.16 -14.18 -2.21
C GLU A 31 -11.26 -14.31 -3.45
N LEU A 32 -11.88 -14.32 -4.63
CA LEU A 32 -11.18 -14.27 -5.91
C LEU A 32 -10.85 -12.81 -6.24
N LYS A 33 -9.57 -12.50 -6.33
CA LYS A 33 -9.08 -11.12 -6.49
C LYS A 33 -8.42 -10.89 -7.84
N MET A 34 -8.42 -9.64 -8.29
CA MET A 34 -7.70 -9.17 -9.47
C MET A 34 -6.18 -9.43 -9.35
N GLY A 35 -5.58 -9.05 -8.22
CA GLY A 35 -4.18 -9.18 -7.88
C GLY A 35 -3.97 -9.62 -6.44
N MET A 36 -2.72 -9.60 -5.95
CA MET A 36 -2.34 -10.05 -4.61
C MET A 36 -2.90 -11.46 -4.31
N ARG A 37 -2.86 -12.34 -5.30
CA ARG A 37 -3.50 -13.66 -5.22
C ARG A 37 -2.83 -14.59 -4.22
N GLY A 38 -1.55 -14.38 -3.93
CA GLY A 38 -0.81 -15.11 -2.90
C GLY A 38 -1.14 -14.71 -1.46
N CYS A 39 -1.92 -13.63 -1.26
CA CYS A 39 -2.41 -13.20 0.05
C CYS A 39 -3.88 -13.56 0.19
N ASN A 40 -4.22 -14.45 1.12
CA ASN A 40 -5.59 -14.84 1.37
C ASN A 40 -6.42 -13.67 1.90
N THR A 41 -7.65 -13.57 1.45
CA THR A 41 -8.65 -12.61 1.92
C THR A 41 -9.96 -13.33 2.06
N ALA A 42 -10.52 -13.32 3.26
CA ALA A 42 -11.77 -14.00 3.57
C ALA A 42 -12.56 -13.21 4.62
N PRO A 43 -13.88 -13.29 4.64
CA PRO A 43 -14.67 -12.76 5.75
C PRO A 43 -14.37 -13.54 7.03
N VAL A 44 -14.34 -12.82 8.15
CA VAL A 44 -14.17 -13.40 9.48
C VAL A 44 -15.41 -13.04 10.30
N SER A 45 -16.05 -14.03 10.89
CA SER A 45 -17.27 -13.88 11.67
C SER A 45 -17.05 -14.33 13.12
N PHE A 46 -17.66 -13.61 14.04
CA PHE A 46 -17.67 -13.89 15.47
C PHE A 46 -19.12 -14.03 15.92
N VAL A 47 -19.50 -15.20 16.41
CA VAL A 47 -20.84 -15.47 16.92
C VAL A 47 -20.68 -16.10 18.31
N ASP A 48 -21.09 -15.39 19.33
CA ASP A 48 -20.93 -15.81 20.73
C ASP A 48 -19.51 -16.28 21.05
N CYS A 49 -18.51 -15.54 20.54
CA CYS A 49 -17.10 -15.86 20.68
C CYS A 49 -16.58 -15.28 21.99
N GLU A 50 -16.39 -16.17 22.98
CA GLU A 50 -15.81 -15.81 24.26
C GLU A 50 -14.30 -15.63 24.11
N VAL A 51 -13.80 -14.45 24.53
CA VAL A 51 -12.36 -14.11 24.49
C VAL A 51 -11.92 -13.79 25.91
N PRO A 52 -10.89 -14.48 26.45
CA PRO A 52 -10.36 -14.20 27.78
C PRO A 52 -9.93 -12.74 27.94
N ALA A 53 -10.12 -12.18 29.14
CA ALA A 53 -9.79 -10.78 29.42
C ALA A 53 -8.28 -10.50 29.27
N GLU A 54 -7.44 -11.47 29.56
CA GLU A 54 -5.97 -11.40 29.38
C GLU A 54 -5.54 -11.26 27.91
N ASN A 55 -6.41 -11.62 26.97
CA ASN A 55 -6.16 -11.40 25.53
C ASN A 55 -6.38 -9.96 25.11
N MET A 56 -6.77 -9.07 26.02
CA MET A 56 -6.87 -7.64 25.70
C MET A 56 -5.49 -7.06 25.40
N LEU A 57 -5.37 -6.40 24.27
CA LEU A 57 -4.13 -5.77 23.80
C LEU A 57 -4.06 -4.32 24.31
N GLY A 58 -3.31 -4.12 25.41
CA GLY A 58 -3.16 -2.82 26.06
C GLY A 58 -4.39 -2.40 26.90
N PRO A 59 -4.47 -1.12 27.32
CA PRO A 59 -5.55 -0.64 28.17
C PRO A 59 -6.91 -0.67 27.49
N GLU A 60 -7.96 -0.90 28.27
CA GLU A 60 -9.34 -0.83 27.81
C GLU A 60 -9.66 0.54 27.19
N GLY A 61 -10.43 0.55 26.11
CA GLY A 61 -10.83 1.77 25.39
C GLY A 61 -9.75 2.37 24.47
N MET A 62 -8.55 1.78 24.42
CA MET A 62 -7.44 2.27 23.60
C MET A 62 -7.32 1.60 22.22
N GLY A 63 -8.18 0.64 21.89
CA GLY A 63 -8.09 -0.12 20.64
C GLY A 63 -8.15 0.73 19.39
N PHE A 64 -9.02 1.74 19.35
CA PHE A 64 -9.11 2.65 18.20
C PHE A 64 -7.82 3.47 18.00
N VAL A 65 -7.22 3.97 19.08
CA VAL A 65 -5.94 4.71 19.04
C VAL A 65 -4.80 3.82 18.55
N GLN A 66 -4.75 2.57 19.04
CA GLN A 66 -3.77 1.57 18.60
C GLN A 66 -3.91 1.29 17.09
N ALA A 67 -5.14 1.10 16.60
CA ALA A 67 -5.41 0.90 15.18
C ALA A 67 -4.92 2.07 14.32
N LEU A 68 -5.17 3.32 14.73
CA LEU A 68 -4.70 4.49 14.00
C LEU A 68 -3.17 4.59 13.96
N LYS A 69 -2.48 4.25 15.05
CA LYS A 69 -1.00 4.18 15.09
C LYS A 69 -0.48 3.12 14.13
N THR A 70 -1.06 1.91 14.16
CA THR A 70 -0.69 0.81 13.25
C THR A 70 -0.90 1.19 11.79
N LEU A 71 -2.04 1.84 11.45
CA LEU A 71 -2.30 2.32 10.09
C LEU A 71 -1.30 3.39 9.65
N THR A 72 -0.83 4.25 10.54
CA THR A 72 0.16 5.28 10.19
C THR A 72 1.50 4.62 9.82
N GLN A 73 1.95 3.64 10.59
CA GLN A 73 3.15 2.85 10.27
C GLN A 73 2.97 2.02 9.00
N GLY A 74 1.81 1.38 8.83
CA GLY A 74 1.45 0.58 7.66
C GLY A 74 1.53 1.38 6.36
N ARG A 75 1.08 2.63 6.36
CA ARG A 75 1.15 3.53 5.19
C ARG A 75 2.58 3.77 4.71
N VAL A 76 3.50 4.01 5.63
CA VAL A 76 4.92 4.21 5.29
C VAL A 76 5.56 2.91 4.79
N THR A 77 5.24 1.78 5.42
CA THR A 77 5.68 0.46 4.97
C THR A 77 5.16 0.12 3.57
N LEU A 78 3.89 0.42 3.31
CA LEU A 78 3.29 0.26 1.98
C LEU A 78 3.99 1.13 0.94
N ALA A 79 4.27 2.40 1.27
CA ALA A 79 5.01 3.30 0.38
C ALA A 79 6.40 2.74 0.03
N SER A 80 7.13 2.21 1.02
CA SER A 80 8.43 1.55 0.81
C SER A 80 8.32 0.34 -0.14
N ARG A 81 7.29 -0.49 0.00
CA ARG A 81 7.03 -1.59 -0.93
C ARG A 81 6.79 -1.11 -2.36
N CYS A 82 6.00 -0.05 -2.53
CA CYS A 82 5.74 0.55 -3.84
C CYS A 82 7.03 1.03 -4.51
N ILE A 83 7.96 1.61 -3.75
CA ILE A 83 9.28 2.05 -4.25
C ILE A 83 10.07 0.85 -4.75
N GLY A 84 10.17 -0.24 -3.99
CA GLY A 84 10.86 -1.46 -4.43
C GLY A 84 10.26 -2.08 -5.69
N MET A 85 8.93 -2.02 -5.85
CA MET A 85 8.26 -2.44 -7.09
C MET A 85 8.64 -1.54 -8.26
N MET A 86 8.68 -0.22 -8.07
CA MET A 86 9.11 0.74 -9.11
C MET A 86 10.57 0.55 -9.50
N ASP A 87 11.47 0.32 -8.54
CA ASP A 87 12.88 0.00 -8.83
C ASP A 87 13.01 -1.21 -9.76
N LYS A 88 12.30 -2.28 -9.46
CA LYS A 88 12.30 -3.49 -10.27
C LYS A 88 11.73 -3.26 -11.68
N LEU A 89 10.66 -2.49 -11.80
CA LEU A 89 10.03 -2.17 -13.10
C LEU A 89 10.95 -1.31 -13.96
N ILE A 90 11.58 -0.29 -13.39
CA ILE A 90 12.54 0.59 -14.09
C ILE A 90 13.72 -0.23 -14.59
N ALA A 91 14.32 -1.09 -13.74
CA ALA A 91 15.43 -1.93 -14.13
C ALA A 91 15.08 -2.88 -15.28
N LYS A 92 13.94 -3.58 -15.18
CA LYS A 92 13.45 -4.47 -16.24
C LYS A 92 13.16 -3.73 -17.55
N SER A 93 12.55 -2.54 -17.46
CA SER A 93 12.25 -1.72 -18.64
C SER A 93 13.54 -1.25 -19.34
N ALA A 94 14.52 -0.78 -18.56
CA ALA A 94 15.81 -0.37 -19.12
C ALA A 94 16.56 -1.53 -19.77
N GLU A 95 16.54 -2.73 -19.16
CA GLU A 95 17.11 -3.94 -19.73
C GLU A 95 16.41 -4.34 -21.03
N HIS A 96 15.07 -4.39 -21.03
CA HIS A 96 14.28 -4.71 -22.22
C HIS A 96 14.57 -3.74 -23.38
N MET A 97 14.64 -2.44 -23.08
CA MET A 97 14.95 -1.42 -24.11
C MET A 97 16.34 -1.61 -24.73
N LYS A 98 17.33 -2.09 -23.98
CA LYS A 98 18.68 -2.38 -24.48
C LYS A 98 18.74 -3.67 -25.34
N LEU A 99 17.89 -4.64 -25.04
CA LEU A 99 17.90 -5.94 -25.72
C LEU A 99 17.02 -5.96 -26.97
N ARG A 100 15.82 -5.42 -26.90
CA ARG A 100 14.81 -5.48 -27.96
C ARG A 100 15.12 -4.47 -29.06
N SER A 101 14.98 -4.91 -30.31
CA SER A 101 15.06 -4.06 -31.50
C SER A 101 13.72 -4.04 -32.25
N GLN A 102 13.40 -2.91 -32.87
CA GLN A 102 12.26 -2.71 -33.73
C GLN A 102 12.62 -1.67 -34.81
N GLY A 103 12.20 -1.89 -36.04
CA GLY A 103 12.51 -0.96 -37.15
C GLY A 103 14.02 -0.78 -37.39
N GLY A 104 14.83 -1.79 -37.07
CA GLY A 104 16.30 -1.76 -37.27
C GLY A 104 17.07 -1.12 -36.09
N HIS A 105 16.41 -0.55 -35.08
CA HIS A 105 17.03 0.14 -33.96
C HIS A 105 16.67 -0.53 -32.62
N LYS A 106 17.54 -0.38 -31.62
CA LYS A 106 17.22 -0.76 -30.23
C LYS A 106 16.12 0.13 -29.69
N LEU A 107 15.22 -0.41 -28.83
CA LEU A 107 14.21 0.40 -28.19
C LEU A 107 14.81 1.54 -27.37
N ALA A 108 16.01 1.36 -26.83
CA ALA A 108 16.76 2.38 -26.08
C ALA A 108 17.14 3.61 -26.93
N GLU A 109 17.11 3.53 -28.26
CA GLU A 109 17.44 4.63 -29.19
C GLU A 109 16.23 5.53 -29.47
N TYR A 110 15.02 5.07 -29.12
CA TYR A 110 13.78 5.85 -29.36
C TYR A 110 13.56 6.85 -28.22
N GLN A 111 13.62 8.13 -28.51
CA GLN A 111 13.51 9.23 -27.55
C GLN A 111 12.22 9.18 -26.72
N GLY A 112 11.08 8.84 -27.34
CA GLY A 112 9.81 8.69 -26.62
C GLY A 112 9.86 7.64 -25.49
N LEU A 113 10.57 6.52 -25.69
CA LEU A 113 10.75 5.51 -24.65
C LEU A 113 11.77 5.95 -23.59
N GLN A 114 12.79 6.72 -23.96
CA GLN A 114 13.73 7.34 -23.03
C GLN A 114 13.01 8.29 -22.07
N TRP A 115 12.08 9.12 -22.58
CA TRP A 115 11.26 10.00 -21.74
C TRP A 115 10.40 9.22 -20.75
N MET A 116 9.74 8.15 -21.20
CA MET A 116 8.96 7.30 -20.30
C MET A 116 9.83 6.76 -19.16
N LEU A 117 11.03 6.26 -19.46
CA LEU A 117 11.94 5.73 -18.45
C LEU A 117 12.42 6.82 -17.47
N ALA A 118 12.69 8.03 -17.97
CA ALA A 118 13.06 9.18 -17.15
C ALA A 118 11.93 9.58 -16.19
N ASP A 119 10.68 9.65 -16.69
CA ASP A 119 9.50 9.97 -15.88
C ASP A 119 9.27 8.92 -14.78
N MET A 120 9.46 7.64 -15.10
CA MET A 120 9.40 6.56 -14.11
C MET A 120 10.40 6.76 -12.98
N ALA A 121 11.64 7.16 -13.31
CA ALA A 121 12.70 7.38 -12.34
C ALA A 121 12.39 8.61 -11.45
N VAL A 122 11.96 9.72 -12.02
CA VAL A 122 11.58 10.94 -11.29
C VAL A 122 10.44 10.65 -10.31
N GLN A 123 9.39 9.97 -10.76
CA GLN A 123 8.24 9.63 -9.91
C GLN A 123 8.65 8.71 -8.74
N ARG A 124 9.52 7.71 -9.01
CA ARG A 124 10.04 6.83 -7.99
C ARG A 124 10.85 7.61 -6.94
N ASP A 125 11.75 8.52 -7.35
CA ASP A 125 12.61 9.26 -6.42
C ASP A 125 11.84 10.29 -5.61
N ALA A 126 10.87 10.98 -6.19
CA ALA A 126 9.96 11.86 -5.46
C ALA A 126 9.19 11.11 -4.37
N ALA A 127 8.66 9.92 -4.71
CA ALA A 127 7.96 9.07 -3.74
C ALA A 127 8.90 8.56 -2.64
N ARG A 128 10.16 8.23 -2.99
CA ARG A 128 11.20 7.78 -2.05
C ARG A 128 11.52 8.85 -1.01
N LEU A 129 11.74 10.09 -1.44
CA LEU A 129 12.05 11.20 -0.54
C LEU A 129 10.92 11.49 0.44
N LEU A 130 9.66 11.48 -0.03
CA LEU A 130 8.50 11.61 0.84
C LEU A 130 8.38 10.44 1.83
N THR A 131 8.71 9.23 1.39
CA THR A 131 8.68 8.03 2.25
C THR A 131 9.75 8.11 3.33
N TYR A 132 10.97 8.51 2.99
CA TYR A 132 12.06 8.70 3.98
C TYR A 132 11.70 9.77 5.00
N ARG A 133 11.15 10.90 4.57
CA ARG A 133 10.63 11.92 5.49
C ARG A 133 9.59 11.32 6.47
N GLY A 134 8.68 10.48 5.98
CA GLY A 134 7.72 9.80 6.84
C GLY A 134 8.37 8.84 7.83
N ILE A 135 9.37 8.06 7.40
CA ILE A 135 10.15 7.16 8.26
C ILE A 135 10.86 7.97 9.37
N GLU A 136 11.58 9.00 9.00
CA GLU A 136 12.33 9.84 9.95
C GLU A 136 11.42 10.48 11.00
N THR A 137 10.26 11.00 10.59
CA THR A 137 9.25 11.56 11.51
C THR A 137 8.78 10.51 12.52
N LEU A 138 8.47 9.29 12.07
CA LEU A 138 8.08 8.20 12.96
C LEU A 138 9.21 7.73 13.88
N MET A 139 10.46 7.70 13.40
CA MET A 139 11.63 7.33 14.19
C MET A 139 11.93 8.35 15.31
N ARG A 140 11.59 9.62 15.11
CA ARG A 140 11.65 10.65 16.17
C ARG A 140 10.52 10.51 17.20
N GLY A 141 9.64 9.54 17.06
CA GLY A 141 8.50 9.35 17.97
C GLY A 141 7.35 10.33 17.74
N GLU A 142 7.37 11.10 16.67
CA GLU A 142 6.32 12.04 16.31
C GLU A 142 5.09 11.30 15.72
N ARG A 143 3.95 11.97 15.71
CA ARG A 143 2.68 11.37 15.23
C ARG A 143 2.74 10.97 13.74
N GLY A 144 3.39 11.74 12.89
CA GLY A 144 3.67 11.47 11.48
C GLY A 144 2.45 11.24 10.58
N SER A 145 1.25 11.70 10.96
CA SER A 145 0.02 11.44 10.18
C SER A 145 0.04 12.11 8.82
N LEU A 146 0.57 13.32 8.73
CA LEU A 146 0.72 14.09 7.48
C LEU A 146 1.71 13.41 6.56
N GLU A 147 2.91 13.15 7.07
CA GLU A 147 4.02 12.58 6.32
C GLU A 147 3.70 11.18 5.81
N ALA A 148 3.08 10.33 6.65
CA ALA A 148 2.66 8.99 6.26
C ALA A 148 1.57 9.02 5.17
N ALA A 149 0.63 9.96 5.24
CA ALA A 149 -0.40 10.14 4.22
C ALA A 149 0.21 10.64 2.90
N MET A 150 1.14 11.60 2.94
CA MET A 150 1.86 12.08 1.75
C MET A 150 2.70 10.97 1.11
N ALA A 151 3.44 10.20 1.90
CA ALA A 151 4.23 9.07 1.45
C ALA A 151 3.37 8.02 0.74
N LYS A 152 2.28 7.59 1.38
CA LYS A 152 1.36 6.59 0.84
C LYS A 152 0.72 7.08 -0.45
N LEU A 153 0.16 8.28 -0.46
CA LEU A 153 -0.49 8.85 -1.64
C LEU A 153 0.48 8.94 -2.82
N SER A 154 1.64 9.55 -2.62
CA SER A 154 2.65 9.73 -3.66
C SER A 154 3.13 8.39 -4.22
N ALA A 155 3.54 7.46 -3.35
CA ALA A 155 4.12 6.19 -3.77
C ALA A 155 3.10 5.29 -4.51
N THR A 156 1.85 5.23 -4.06
CA THR A 156 0.85 4.37 -4.69
C THR A 156 0.33 4.91 -6.01
N GLU A 157 0.21 6.24 -6.14
CA GLU A 157 -0.15 6.88 -7.41
C GLU A 157 1.00 6.79 -8.42
N ALA A 158 2.24 7.02 -7.97
CA ALA A 158 3.42 6.85 -8.80
C ALA A 158 3.56 5.41 -9.32
N LEU A 159 3.40 4.41 -8.45
CA LEU A 159 3.45 3.00 -8.85
C LEU A 159 2.43 2.68 -9.95
N GLY A 160 1.21 3.22 -9.84
CA GLY A 160 0.19 3.03 -10.88
C GLY A 160 0.64 3.52 -12.26
N ARG A 161 1.28 4.70 -12.33
CA ARG A 161 1.81 5.25 -13.57
C ARG A 161 3.06 4.52 -14.05
N VAL A 162 3.96 4.17 -13.15
CA VAL A 162 5.21 3.45 -13.48
C VAL A 162 4.93 2.07 -14.03
N VAL A 163 3.98 1.34 -13.46
CA VAL A 163 3.66 -0.01 -13.96
C VAL A 163 2.95 0.04 -15.31
N ASP A 164 2.11 1.03 -15.55
CA ASP A 164 1.47 1.25 -16.85
C ASP A 164 2.53 1.53 -17.93
N ALA A 165 3.45 2.45 -17.66
CA ALA A 165 4.59 2.74 -18.53
C ALA A 165 5.46 1.49 -18.78
N ALA A 166 5.70 0.68 -17.76
CA ALA A 166 6.46 -0.56 -17.92
C ALA A 166 5.75 -1.57 -18.84
N VAL A 167 4.43 -1.74 -18.72
CA VAL A 167 3.65 -2.56 -19.67
C VAL A 167 3.80 -2.03 -21.08
N GLN A 168 3.67 -0.72 -21.26
CA GLN A 168 3.78 -0.08 -22.58
C GLN A 168 5.17 -0.25 -23.19
N ILE A 169 6.25 -0.06 -22.44
CA ILE A 169 7.64 -0.25 -22.91
C ILE A 169 7.89 -1.70 -23.37
N HIS A 170 7.32 -2.69 -22.65
CA HIS A 170 7.47 -4.09 -23.03
C HIS A 170 6.53 -4.52 -24.17
N GLY A 171 5.55 -3.68 -24.54
CA GLY A 171 4.57 -3.99 -25.59
C GLY A 171 3.81 -5.28 -25.30
N GLY A 172 3.58 -6.10 -26.32
CA GLY A 172 2.86 -7.37 -26.15
C GLY A 172 3.47 -8.30 -25.10
N MET A 173 4.79 -8.30 -24.91
CA MET A 173 5.45 -9.06 -23.85
C MET A 173 5.10 -8.58 -22.45
N GLY A 174 4.86 -7.28 -22.25
CA GLY A 174 4.40 -6.72 -20.97
C GLY A 174 3.00 -7.18 -20.56
N TYR A 175 2.18 -7.56 -21.55
CA TYR A 175 0.83 -8.08 -21.37
C TYR A 175 0.80 -9.60 -21.10
N MET A 176 1.86 -10.30 -21.48
CA MET A 176 1.98 -11.75 -21.31
C MET A 176 2.51 -12.10 -19.91
N ARG A 177 2.07 -13.25 -19.37
CA ARG A 177 2.41 -13.70 -18.01
C ARG A 177 3.91 -13.97 -17.82
N GLU A 178 4.59 -14.42 -18.84
CA GLU A 178 6.00 -14.81 -18.82
C GLU A 178 6.93 -13.67 -18.39
N ALA A 179 6.62 -12.43 -18.80
CA ALA A 179 7.38 -11.25 -18.41
C ALA A 179 7.15 -10.85 -16.94
N GLY A 180 5.99 -11.23 -16.36
CA GLY A 180 5.61 -10.93 -14.99
C GLY A 180 5.29 -9.45 -14.72
N ILE A 181 5.27 -8.61 -15.76
CA ILE A 181 4.90 -7.18 -15.63
C ILE A 181 3.40 -7.04 -15.36
N GLU A 182 2.58 -7.80 -16.06
CA GLU A 182 1.12 -7.81 -15.89
C GLU A 182 0.70 -8.18 -14.46
N THR A 183 1.44 -9.08 -13.80
CA THR A 183 1.20 -9.45 -12.39
C THR A 183 1.38 -8.24 -11.48
N VAL A 184 2.48 -7.49 -11.68
CA VAL A 184 2.74 -6.27 -10.92
C VAL A 184 1.67 -5.21 -11.18
N PHE A 185 1.18 -5.08 -12.43
CA PHE A 185 0.09 -4.18 -12.78
C PHE A 185 -1.19 -4.48 -11.98
N ARG A 186 -1.59 -5.74 -11.93
CA ARG A 186 -2.76 -6.19 -11.16
C ARG A 186 -2.57 -5.99 -9.64
N ASP A 187 -1.39 -6.30 -9.13
CA ASP A 187 -1.06 -6.19 -7.71
C ASP A 187 -0.95 -4.72 -7.26
N ALA A 188 -0.44 -3.84 -8.12
CA ALA A 188 -0.33 -2.42 -7.84
C ALA A 188 -1.69 -1.74 -7.64
N ARG A 189 -2.75 -2.24 -8.31
CA ARG A 189 -4.05 -1.56 -8.30
C ARG A 189 -4.65 -1.40 -6.91
N VAL A 190 -4.51 -2.40 -6.04
CA VAL A 190 -5.08 -2.38 -4.69
C VAL A 190 -4.36 -1.40 -3.75
N THR A 191 -3.12 -1.02 -4.05
CA THR A 191 -2.33 -0.12 -3.19
C THR A 191 -2.98 1.25 -3.03
N ARG A 192 -3.76 1.71 -4.00
CA ARG A 192 -4.54 2.95 -3.95
C ARG A 192 -5.86 2.82 -3.19
N ILE A 193 -6.25 1.60 -2.77
CA ILE A 193 -7.52 1.29 -2.14
C ILE A 193 -7.36 1.00 -0.64
N TYR A 194 -6.52 0.01 -0.29
CA TYR A 194 -6.37 -0.42 1.09
C TYR A 194 -5.51 0.55 1.92
N GLU A 195 -5.53 0.40 3.25
CA GLU A 195 -4.91 1.31 4.23
C GLU A 195 -5.41 2.77 4.13
N GLY A 196 -6.63 2.93 3.64
CA GLY A 196 -7.26 4.19 3.31
C GLY A 196 -6.99 4.59 1.86
N THR A 197 -8.07 4.85 1.13
CA THR A 197 -7.99 5.19 -0.30
C THR A 197 -7.17 6.45 -0.55
N SER A 198 -6.80 6.70 -1.80
CA SER A 198 -6.11 7.95 -2.20
C SER A 198 -6.91 9.20 -1.80
N GLU A 199 -8.23 9.13 -1.82
CA GLU A 199 -9.13 10.20 -1.38
C GLU A 199 -9.03 10.42 0.14
N ILE A 200 -9.00 9.33 0.92
CA ILE A 200 -8.80 9.41 2.38
C ILE A 200 -7.43 10.01 2.73
N GLN A 201 -6.37 9.67 1.98
CA GLN A 201 -5.07 10.30 2.20
C GLN A 201 -5.13 11.81 1.94
N ARG A 202 -5.78 12.25 0.86
CA ARG A 202 -5.99 13.69 0.58
C ARG A 202 -6.76 14.38 1.68
N ASN A 203 -7.81 13.76 2.22
CA ASN A 203 -8.57 14.29 3.36
C ASN A 203 -7.70 14.43 4.62
N ILE A 204 -6.82 13.45 4.90
CA ILE A 204 -5.91 13.53 6.04
C ILE A 204 -4.91 14.67 5.84
N ILE A 205 -4.30 14.77 4.67
CA ILE A 205 -3.33 15.83 4.34
C ILE A 205 -3.98 17.21 4.49
N ALA A 206 -5.15 17.42 3.86
CA ALA A 206 -5.86 18.69 3.93
C ALA A 206 -6.21 19.07 5.37
N ARG A 207 -6.73 18.12 6.16
CA ARG A 207 -7.07 18.35 7.56
C ARG A 207 -5.85 18.72 8.40
N GLU A 208 -4.70 18.06 8.18
CA GLU A 208 -3.48 18.41 8.94
C GLU A 208 -2.95 19.79 8.57
N LEU A 209 -3.03 20.18 7.29
CA LEU A 209 -2.62 21.51 6.82
C LEU A 209 -3.56 22.66 7.26
N LEU A 210 -4.81 22.35 7.54
CA LEU A 210 -5.81 23.35 7.94
C LEU A 210 -6.00 23.46 9.47
N LYS A 211 -5.21 22.74 10.27
CA LYS A 211 -5.32 22.75 11.74
C LYS A 211 -4.93 24.07 12.38
N ASP A 212 -4.03 24.80 11.75
CA ASP A 212 -3.42 26.02 12.27
C ASP A 212 -3.97 27.28 11.59
N ILE A 213 -5.08 27.15 10.87
CA ILE A 213 -5.87 28.22 10.27
C ILE A 213 -7.20 28.36 10.99
#